data_e501905cdff19b10caae4a82c3969fef
#
_entry.id   e501905cdff19b10caae4a82c3969fef
#
_cell.length_a   1.000
_cell.length_b   1.000
_cell.length_c   1.000
_cell.angle_alpha   90.00
_cell.angle_beta   90.00
_cell.angle_gamma   90.00
#
_symmetry.space_group_name_H-M   'P 1'
#
loop_
_entity.id
_entity.type
_entity.pdbx_description
1 polymer ?
#
loop_
_entity_poly.entity_id
_entity_poly.type
_entity_poly.pdbx_seq_one_letter_code
_entity_poly.pdbx_strand_id
1 'polypeptide(L)'
;MDYKLNDVLLKRILKENKITYSKLADILTKNGQETGEQAIKMWFKKQKPSTPEIQKIKTISEILKIPIDELVKQDIFPTRSQLKLVPIVGEASCGLPISNSCQELGEIYVDSDIYNDMLYAVIASGDSMYPEIEDGDKVVCDPHAQIQNGDLVHYTIFNESAIKVFFYDEEKELLTLKPINPSPDFQTKYLPKDDENFGDLRVVKAIQIIKNINNNRKRRLKIVGLA
;
A
#
# COMPACT_ATOMS: atom_id res chain seq x y z
N MET A 1 -11.13 -8.99 14.28
CA MET A 1 -9.81 -8.51 14.75
C MET A 1 -9.01 -9.73 15.11
N ASP A 2 -8.00 -10.01 14.33
CA ASP A 2 -7.11 -11.14 14.59
C ASP A 2 -6.03 -10.69 15.59
N TYR A 3 -5.94 -11.37 16.69
CA TYR A 3 -4.92 -11.15 17.70
C TYR A 3 -4.19 -12.47 17.97
N LYS A 4 -2.93 -12.39 18.37
CA LYS A 4 -2.14 -13.54 18.81
C LYS A 4 -1.68 -13.35 20.24
N LEU A 5 -1.62 -14.44 20.99
CA LEU A 5 -1.04 -14.43 22.32
C LEU A 5 0.47 -14.15 22.26
N ASN A 6 0.99 -13.28 23.13
CA ASN A 6 2.42 -13.16 23.38
C ASN A 6 2.88 -14.33 24.26
N ASP A 7 2.98 -15.49 23.62
CA ASP A 7 3.33 -16.77 24.26
C ASP A 7 4.70 -16.74 24.95
N VAL A 8 5.66 -16.01 24.38
CA VAL A 8 7.02 -15.87 24.94
C VAL A 8 6.98 -15.10 26.26
N LEU A 9 6.29 -13.96 26.29
CA LEU A 9 6.13 -13.15 27.50
C LEU A 9 5.37 -13.93 28.56
N LEU A 10 4.21 -14.48 28.21
CA LEU A 10 3.38 -15.22 29.15
C LEU A 10 4.15 -16.42 29.74
N LYS A 11 4.88 -17.19 28.94
CA LYS A 11 5.69 -18.31 29.40
C LYS A 11 6.77 -17.89 30.38
N ARG A 12 7.43 -16.74 30.16
CA ARG A 12 8.42 -16.18 31.07
C ARG A 12 7.79 -15.84 32.41
N ILE A 13 6.66 -15.13 32.41
CA ILE A 13 5.98 -14.67 33.60
C ILE A 13 5.43 -15.85 34.43
N LEU A 14 4.85 -16.86 33.78
CA LEU A 14 4.41 -18.07 34.46
C LEU A 14 5.58 -18.76 35.16
N LYS A 15 6.76 -18.81 34.54
CA LYS A 15 7.98 -19.38 35.14
C LYS A 15 8.46 -18.57 36.35
N GLU A 16 8.50 -17.25 36.22
CA GLU A 16 8.92 -16.34 37.31
C GLU A 16 7.99 -16.44 38.52
N ASN A 17 6.68 -16.57 38.28
CA ASN A 17 5.68 -16.71 39.36
C ASN A 17 5.46 -18.16 39.81
N LYS A 18 6.22 -19.14 39.32
CA LYS A 18 6.09 -20.57 39.63
C LYS A 18 4.67 -21.12 39.40
N ILE A 19 4.01 -20.63 38.34
CA ILE A 19 2.67 -21.06 37.93
C ILE A 19 2.81 -22.14 36.85
N THR A 20 2.36 -23.35 37.13
CA THR A 20 2.29 -24.45 36.16
C THR A 20 1.08 -24.27 35.24
N TYR A 21 1.05 -24.96 34.10
CA TYR A 21 -0.11 -24.93 33.21
C TYR A 21 -1.39 -25.48 33.85
N SER A 22 -1.26 -26.52 34.69
CA SER A 22 -2.36 -27.04 35.51
C SER A 22 -2.89 -25.98 36.47
N LYS A 23 -2.01 -25.30 37.19
CA LYS A 23 -2.40 -24.22 38.11
C LYS A 23 -3.04 -23.04 37.39
N LEU A 24 -2.56 -22.70 36.20
CA LEU A 24 -3.19 -21.65 35.36
C LEU A 24 -4.59 -22.07 34.91
N ALA A 25 -4.79 -23.35 34.55
CA ALA A 25 -6.10 -23.90 34.21
C ALA A 25 -7.08 -23.78 35.36
N ASP A 26 -6.65 -24.18 36.58
CA ASP A 26 -7.45 -24.05 37.79
C ASP A 26 -7.83 -22.61 38.12
N ILE A 27 -6.89 -21.67 37.94
CA ILE A 27 -7.12 -20.26 38.16
C ILE A 27 -8.15 -19.73 37.17
N LEU A 28 -8.02 -20.03 35.87
CA LEU A 28 -8.98 -19.61 34.86
C LEU A 28 -10.37 -20.16 35.09
N THR A 29 -10.48 -21.46 35.44
CA THR A 29 -11.76 -22.11 35.73
C THR A 29 -12.43 -21.50 36.94
N LYS A 30 -11.70 -21.20 38.03
CA LYS A 30 -12.21 -20.50 39.20
C LYS A 30 -12.74 -19.10 38.92
N ASN A 31 -12.22 -18.47 37.88
CA ASN A 31 -12.67 -17.14 37.42
C ASN A 31 -13.69 -17.22 36.27
N GLY A 32 -14.40 -18.34 36.11
CA GLY A 32 -15.48 -18.52 35.15
C GLY A 32 -15.00 -18.80 33.72
N GLN A 33 -13.69 -19.04 33.51
CA GLN A 33 -13.12 -19.35 32.21
C GLN A 33 -12.72 -20.82 32.12
N GLU A 34 -13.67 -21.70 31.89
CA GLU A 34 -13.42 -23.14 31.81
C GLU A 34 -12.28 -23.44 30.83
N THR A 35 -11.17 -23.99 31.32
CA THR A 35 -9.97 -24.20 30.53
C THR A 35 -9.18 -25.37 31.08
N GLY A 36 -8.95 -26.38 30.25
CA GLY A 36 -8.11 -27.53 30.63
C GLY A 36 -6.62 -27.28 30.39
N GLU A 37 -5.77 -27.98 31.12
CA GLU A 37 -4.30 -27.92 30.96
C GLU A 37 -3.85 -28.18 29.49
N GLN A 38 -4.52 -29.11 28.81
CA GLN A 38 -4.19 -29.42 27.41
C GLN A 38 -4.44 -28.22 26.47
N ALA A 39 -5.50 -27.46 26.70
CA ALA A 39 -5.77 -26.25 25.92
C ALA A 39 -4.66 -25.21 26.14
N ILE A 40 -4.19 -25.04 27.36
CA ILE A 40 -3.08 -24.14 27.69
C ILE A 40 -1.77 -24.60 26.99
N LYS A 41 -1.47 -25.91 27.01
CA LYS A 41 -0.30 -26.45 26.29
C LYS A 41 -0.35 -26.15 24.81
N MET A 42 -1.52 -26.09 24.18
CA MET A 42 -1.68 -25.76 22.77
C MET A 42 -1.33 -24.30 22.49
N TRP A 43 -1.47 -23.36 23.44
CA TRP A 43 -1.08 -21.97 23.26
C TRP A 43 0.43 -21.79 23.08
N PHE A 44 1.23 -22.71 23.64
CA PHE A 44 2.69 -22.68 23.63
C PHE A 44 3.32 -23.65 22.62
N LYS A 45 2.53 -24.23 21.74
CA LYS A 45 3.03 -25.18 20.72
C LYS A 45 3.84 -24.45 19.65
N LYS A 46 5.01 -24.99 19.27
CA LYS A 46 5.90 -24.36 18.28
C LYS A 46 5.29 -24.29 16.87
N GLN A 47 4.51 -25.29 16.49
CA GLN A 47 3.84 -25.33 15.19
C GLN A 47 2.34 -25.21 15.40
N LYS A 48 1.69 -24.26 14.71
CA LYS A 48 0.26 -23.96 14.78
C LYS A 48 -0.26 -23.83 16.23
N PRO A 49 0.25 -22.85 17.01
CA PRO A 49 -0.31 -22.59 18.34
C PRO A 49 -1.78 -22.16 18.22
N SER A 50 -2.60 -22.57 19.19
CA SER A 50 -3.97 -22.03 19.31
C SER A 50 -3.93 -20.69 20.05
N THR A 51 -4.81 -19.76 19.67
CA THR A 51 -4.97 -18.49 20.37
C THR A 51 -6.10 -18.63 21.38
N PRO A 52 -5.89 -18.30 22.68
CA PRO A 52 -6.98 -18.28 23.66
C PRO A 52 -7.99 -17.18 23.36
N GLU A 53 -9.23 -17.36 23.77
CA GLU A 53 -10.25 -16.34 23.70
C GLU A 53 -9.85 -15.08 24.47
N ILE A 54 -10.27 -13.91 23.98
CA ILE A 54 -9.88 -12.62 24.58
C ILE A 54 -10.27 -12.49 26.04
N GLN A 55 -11.38 -13.12 26.46
CA GLN A 55 -11.80 -13.13 27.85
C GLN A 55 -10.80 -13.85 28.74
N LYS A 56 -10.24 -14.98 28.29
CA LYS A 56 -9.19 -15.70 29.00
C LYS A 56 -7.92 -14.87 29.16
N ILE A 57 -7.56 -14.11 28.11
CA ILE A 57 -6.40 -13.20 28.15
C ILE A 57 -6.66 -12.05 29.14
N LYS A 58 -7.88 -11.48 29.17
CA LYS A 58 -8.26 -10.45 30.14
C LYS A 58 -8.14 -10.95 31.55
N THR A 59 -8.66 -12.15 31.84
CA THR A 59 -8.54 -12.78 33.16
C THR A 59 -7.07 -13.01 33.57
N ILE A 60 -6.24 -13.45 32.62
CA ILE A 60 -4.78 -13.59 32.88
C ILE A 60 -4.14 -12.23 33.16
N SER A 61 -4.48 -11.20 32.40
CA SER A 61 -4.00 -9.81 32.57
C SER A 61 -4.30 -9.29 33.97
N GLU A 62 -5.54 -9.46 34.44
CA GLU A 62 -6.00 -9.04 35.78
C GLU A 62 -5.29 -9.78 36.91
N ILE A 63 -5.18 -11.11 36.79
CA ILE A 63 -4.58 -11.94 37.82
C ILE A 63 -3.08 -11.73 37.94
N LEU A 64 -2.38 -11.64 36.81
CA LEU A 64 -0.93 -11.46 36.78
C LEU A 64 -0.52 -9.99 36.84
N LYS A 65 -1.49 -9.06 36.87
CA LYS A 65 -1.30 -7.60 36.83
C LYS A 65 -0.39 -7.14 35.71
N ILE A 66 -0.64 -7.69 34.52
CA ILE A 66 0.10 -7.35 33.28
C ILE A 66 -0.87 -6.63 32.35
N PRO A 67 -0.48 -5.49 31.75
CA PRO A 67 -1.29 -4.84 30.74
C PRO A 67 -1.67 -5.81 29.61
N ILE A 68 -2.94 -5.77 29.18
CA ILE A 68 -3.44 -6.69 28.15
C ILE A 68 -2.73 -6.53 26.81
N ASP A 69 -2.31 -5.32 26.48
CA ASP A 69 -1.54 -4.95 25.30
C ASP A 69 -0.14 -5.59 25.25
N GLU A 70 0.42 -5.94 26.38
CA GLU A 70 1.66 -6.73 26.45
C GLU A 70 1.40 -8.23 26.22
N LEU A 71 0.24 -8.75 26.66
CA LEU A 71 -0.12 -10.15 26.50
C LEU A 71 -0.67 -10.49 25.11
N VAL A 72 -1.16 -9.48 24.40
CA VAL A 72 -1.70 -9.62 23.05
C VAL A 72 -0.71 -9.01 22.08
N LYS A 73 -0.10 -9.85 21.26
CA LYS A 73 0.50 -9.37 20.01
C LYS A 73 -0.66 -9.03 19.09
N GLN A 74 -1.07 -7.79 19.09
CA GLN A 74 -1.81 -7.31 17.97
C GLN A 74 -0.81 -7.35 16.81
N ASP A 75 -1.13 -8.08 15.75
CA ASP A 75 -0.57 -7.82 14.44
C ASP A 75 -1.13 -6.45 13.99
N ILE A 76 -0.94 -5.40 14.83
CA ILE A 76 -1.28 -3.99 14.51
C ILE A 76 -0.23 -3.43 13.57
N PHE A 77 0.91 -4.07 13.51
CA PHE A 77 1.76 -3.87 12.36
C PHE A 77 1.35 -4.94 11.35
N PRO A 78 0.77 -4.56 10.20
CA PRO A 78 0.83 -5.43 9.06
C PRO A 78 2.27 -5.94 9.05
N THR A 79 2.46 -7.24 8.91
CA THR A 79 3.78 -7.88 8.71
C THR A 79 4.59 -6.86 7.98
N ARG A 80 5.69 -6.36 8.56
CA ARG A 80 6.50 -5.29 7.98
C ARG A 80 6.47 -5.52 6.49
N SER A 81 5.63 -4.79 5.77
CA SER A 81 5.54 -4.93 4.32
C SER A 81 6.96 -4.72 3.89
N GLN A 82 7.57 -5.77 3.34
CA GLN A 82 8.95 -5.68 2.93
C GLN A 82 8.92 -4.63 1.83
N LEU A 83 9.48 -3.47 2.11
CA LEU A 83 9.57 -2.43 1.11
C LEU A 83 10.40 -2.97 -0.05
N LYS A 84 9.89 -2.82 -1.25
CA LYS A 84 10.56 -3.18 -2.49
C LYS A 84 10.95 -1.93 -3.23
N LEU A 85 12.07 -1.97 -3.89
CA LEU A 85 12.56 -0.87 -4.73
C LEU A 85 11.92 -0.96 -6.11
N VAL A 86 11.44 0.18 -6.60
CA VAL A 86 10.86 0.36 -7.94
C VAL A 86 11.64 1.46 -8.63
N PRO A 87 12.12 1.25 -9.86
CA PRO A 87 12.91 2.25 -10.58
C PRO A 87 12.04 3.45 -10.98
N ILE A 88 12.63 4.65 -10.91
CA ILE A 88 12.06 5.87 -11.49
C ILE A 88 12.60 5.97 -12.92
N VAL A 89 11.70 5.92 -13.90
CA VAL A 89 12.02 6.12 -15.29
C VAL A 89 11.76 7.57 -15.66
N GLY A 90 12.72 8.23 -16.31
CA GLY A 90 12.57 9.61 -16.77
C GLY A 90 11.52 9.76 -17.87
N GLU A 91 11.09 10.99 -18.13
CA GLU A 91 10.06 11.33 -19.13
C GLU A 91 10.35 10.78 -20.55
N ALA A 92 11.60 10.51 -20.89
CA ALA A 92 12.03 10.00 -22.19
C ALA A 92 12.07 8.47 -22.30
N SER A 93 11.79 7.73 -21.23
CA SER A 93 12.03 6.29 -21.14
C SER A 93 10.76 5.45 -21.06
N CYS A 94 9.82 5.73 -21.90
CA CYS A 94 8.54 5.03 -21.92
C CYS A 94 8.52 3.81 -22.84
N GLY A 95 9.56 3.05 -22.81
CA GLY A 95 9.55 1.65 -23.27
C GLY A 95 9.63 0.76 -22.06
N LEU A 96 8.98 -0.43 -22.09
CA LEU A 96 9.19 -1.46 -21.09
C LEU A 96 10.68 -1.53 -20.70
N PRO A 97 11.05 -1.75 -19.42
CA PRO A 97 12.44 -1.77 -18.96
C PRO A 97 13.16 -3.00 -19.47
N ILE A 98 13.39 -3.09 -20.77
CA ILE A 98 14.10 -4.19 -21.43
C ILE A 98 15.15 -3.60 -22.36
N SER A 99 15.91 -2.61 -21.94
CA SER A 99 17.25 -2.38 -22.51
C SER A 99 17.97 -1.23 -21.84
N ASN A 100 19.23 -1.43 -21.66
CA ASN A 100 20.30 -0.72 -20.96
C ASN A 100 20.55 0.77 -21.32
N SER A 101 19.56 1.57 -21.61
CA SER A 101 19.73 2.98 -21.98
C SER A 101 18.80 3.97 -21.26
N CYS A 102 17.97 3.52 -20.32
CA CYS A 102 17.19 4.42 -19.48
C CYS A 102 18.10 4.97 -18.38
N GLN A 103 18.30 6.28 -18.33
CA GLN A 103 18.88 6.91 -17.15
C GLN A 103 17.90 6.70 -16.01
N GLU A 104 18.23 5.79 -15.09
CA GLU A 104 17.49 5.63 -13.84
C GLU A 104 17.66 6.91 -13.03
N LEU A 105 16.56 7.62 -12.80
CA LEU A 105 16.53 8.83 -11.98
C LEU A 105 16.53 8.50 -10.48
N GLY A 106 16.75 7.23 -10.13
CA GLY A 106 16.73 6.69 -8.77
C GLY A 106 15.62 5.66 -8.57
N GLU A 107 15.37 5.33 -7.32
CA GLU A 107 14.39 4.31 -6.93
C GLU A 107 13.47 4.86 -5.85
N ILE A 108 12.30 4.24 -5.71
CA ILE A 108 11.35 4.50 -4.62
C ILE A 108 10.98 3.19 -3.93
N TYR A 109 10.56 3.31 -2.68
CA TYR A 109 10.03 2.19 -1.93
C TYR A 109 8.53 2.07 -2.12
N VAL A 110 8.05 0.87 -2.42
CA VAL A 110 6.64 0.49 -2.41
C VAL A 110 6.43 -0.69 -1.48
N ASP A 111 5.22 -0.89 -1.00
CA ASP A 111 4.87 -2.05 -0.20
C ASP A 111 4.93 -3.34 -1.02
N SER A 112 5.45 -4.41 -0.42
CA SER A 112 5.53 -5.72 -1.08
C SER A 112 4.18 -6.25 -1.57
N ASP A 113 3.09 -5.79 -0.96
CA ASP A 113 1.73 -6.25 -1.28
C ASP A 113 1.25 -5.76 -2.66
N ILE A 114 1.80 -4.66 -3.15
CA ILE A 114 1.51 -4.13 -4.49
C ILE A 114 2.64 -4.39 -5.49
N TYR A 115 3.78 -4.93 -5.01
CA TYR A 115 4.97 -5.08 -5.83
C TYR A 115 4.84 -6.20 -6.86
N ASN A 116 5.23 -5.90 -8.07
CA ASN A 116 5.62 -6.89 -9.11
C ASN A 116 6.85 -6.37 -9.86
N ASP A 117 7.53 -7.25 -10.56
CA ASP A 117 8.82 -6.98 -11.23
C ASP A 117 8.71 -5.98 -12.41
N MET A 118 7.49 -5.66 -12.84
CA MET A 118 7.23 -4.76 -13.96
C MET A 118 6.84 -3.34 -13.52
N LEU A 119 6.71 -3.11 -12.19
CA LEU A 119 6.41 -1.78 -11.67
C LEU A 119 7.51 -0.79 -12.04
N TYR A 120 7.09 0.40 -12.38
CA TYR A 120 7.98 1.54 -12.52
C TYR A 120 7.31 2.81 -11.97
N ALA A 121 8.09 3.83 -11.72
CA ALA A 121 7.58 5.13 -11.32
C ALA A 121 7.99 6.20 -12.32
N VAL A 122 7.14 7.22 -12.46
CA VAL A 122 7.45 8.45 -13.20
C VAL A 122 7.36 9.65 -12.27
N ILE A 123 8.10 10.70 -12.55
CA ILE A 123 7.97 11.97 -11.86
C ILE A 123 6.96 12.82 -12.64
N ALA A 124 5.90 13.25 -11.97
CA ALA A 124 4.92 14.14 -12.55
C ALA A 124 5.55 15.52 -12.81
N SER A 125 5.37 16.04 -14.01
CA SER A 125 5.85 17.36 -14.41
C SER A 125 4.65 18.23 -14.80
N GLY A 126 4.56 19.40 -14.20
CA GLY A 126 3.50 20.36 -14.42
C GLY A 126 2.20 20.06 -13.66
N ASP A 127 1.16 20.85 -13.98
CA ASP A 127 -0.06 20.96 -13.19
C ASP A 127 -1.31 20.37 -13.89
N SER A 128 -1.16 19.62 -14.97
CA SER A 128 -2.31 19.11 -15.74
C SER A 128 -3.23 18.17 -14.96
N MET A 129 -2.71 17.54 -13.91
CA MET A 129 -3.45 16.58 -13.04
C MET A 129 -3.75 17.15 -11.66
N TYR A 130 -3.54 18.44 -11.46
CA TYR A 130 -3.90 19.13 -10.22
C TYR A 130 -5.42 19.12 -9.99
N PRO A 131 -5.93 18.90 -8.77
CA PRO A 131 -5.18 18.81 -7.49
C PRO A 131 -4.72 17.40 -7.11
N GLU A 132 -5.03 16.39 -7.85
CA GLU A 132 -4.78 15.00 -7.47
C GLU A 132 -3.29 14.65 -7.55
N ILE A 133 -2.63 15.07 -8.64
CA ILE A 133 -1.18 14.92 -8.80
C ILE A 133 -0.58 16.31 -8.98
N GLU A 134 0.47 16.60 -8.24
CA GLU A 134 1.18 17.87 -8.26
C GLU A 134 2.59 17.71 -8.87
N ASP A 135 3.15 18.80 -9.36
CA ASP A 135 4.50 18.81 -9.89
C ASP A 135 5.54 18.24 -8.92
N GLY A 136 6.34 17.29 -9.37
CA GLY A 136 7.34 16.57 -8.58
C GLY A 136 6.81 15.38 -7.76
N ASP A 137 5.50 15.08 -7.80
CA ASP A 137 4.96 13.84 -7.23
C ASP A 137 5.49 12.63 -8.02
N LYS A 138 5.63 11.49 -7.33
CA LYS A 138 6.04 10.24 -7.97
C LYS A 138 4.82 9.35 -8.13
N VAL A 139 4.62 8.86 -9.34
CA VAL A 139 3.47 8.04 -9.70
C VAL A 139 3.95 6.65 -10.07
N VAL A 140 3.50 5.65 -9.31
CA VAL A 140 3.81 4.24 -9.55
C VAL A 140 2.82 3.69 -10.57
N CYS A 141 3.34 3.03 -11.58
CA CYS A 141 2.60 2.48 -12.70
C CYS A 141 2.76 0.97 -12.77
N ASP A 142 1.66 0.27 -13.04
CA ASP A 142 1.63 -1.19 -13.18
C ASP A 142 1.16 -1.60 -14.58
N PRO A 143 2.07 -2.14 -15.42
CA PRO A 143 1.72 -2.64 -16.75
C PRO A 143 0.76 -3.83 -16.76
N HIS A 144 0.64 -4.57 -15.65
CA HIS A 144 -0.25 -5.73 -15.55
C HIS A 144 -1.64 -5.39 -15.00
N ALA A 145 -1.82 -4.17 -14.46
CA ALA A 145 -3.11 -3.78 -13.90
C ALA A 145 -4.14 -3.55 -15.00
N GLN A 146 -5.35 -4.05 -14.80
CA GLN A 146 -6.48 -3.77 -15.69
C GLN A 146 -6.89 -2.31 -15.59
N ILE A 147 -7.02 -1.65 -16.74
CA ILE A 147 -7.45 -0.26 -16.84
C ILE A 147 -8.96 -0.21 -16.99
N GLN A 148 -9.61 0.70 -16.28
CA GLN A 148 -11.04 0.98 -16.36
C GLN A 148 -11.27 2.48 -16.60
N ASN A 149 -12.43 2.83 -17.12
CA ASN A 149 -12.82 4.22 -17.31
C ASN A 149 -12.80 4.98 -15.97
N GLY A 150 -12.10 6.11 -15.96
CA GLY A 150 -11.86 6.91 -14.78
C GLY A 150 -10.51 6.66 -14.09
N ASP A 151 -9.78 5.62 -14.47
CA ASP A 151 -8.44 5.39 -13.93
C ASP A 151 -7.45 6.47 -14.35
N LEU A 152 -6.48 6.74 -13.49
CA LEU A 152 -5.29 7.50 -13.86
C LEU A 152 -4.34 6.59 -14.62
N VAL A 153 -3.84 7.07 -15.73
CA VAL A 153 -2.91 6.31 -16.55
C VAL A 153 -1.71 7.15 -16.95
N HIS A 154 -0.57 6.51 -17.01
CA HIS A 154 0.60 6.99 -17.70
C HIS A 154 0.52 6.53 -19.16
N TYR A 155 0.47 7.44 -20.10
CA TYR A 155 0.50 7.08 -21.50
C TYR A 155 1.77 7.56 -22.18
N THR A 156 2.14 6.85 -23.21
CA THR A 156 3.22 7.21 -24.11
C THR A 156 2.79 7.01 -25.55
N ILE A 157 3.11 7.99 -26.38
CA ILE A 157 2.93 7.92 -27.81
C ILE A 157 4.10 8.68 -28.45
N PHE A 158 4.89 8.02 -29.30
CA PHE A 158 6.15 8.59 -29.84
C PHE A 158 7.05 9.15 -28.72
N ASN A 159 7.32 10.44 -28.77
CA ASN A 159 8.14 11.16 -27.78
C ASN A 159 7.30 11.89 -26.72
N GLU A 160 5.99 11.72 -26.73
CA GLU A 160 5.09 12.30 -25.74
C GLU A 160 4.82 11.31 -24.61
N SER A 161 4.88 11.81 -23.38
CA SER A 161 4.60 11.05 -22.17
C SER A 161 3.86 11.93 -21.18
N ALA A 162 2.73 11.46 -20.66
CA ALA A 162 2.01 12.20 -19.63
C ALA A 162 1.08 11.30 -18.80
N ILE A 163 0.58 11.85 -17.68
CA ILE A 163 -0.46 11.22 -16.86
C ILE A 163 -1.80 11.91 -17.18
N LYS A 164 -2.83 11.12 -17.40
CA LYS A 164 -4.20 11.60 -17.71
C LYS A 164 -5.24 10.65 -17.09
N VAL A 165 -6.48 11.12 -17.05
CA VAL A 165 -7.65 10.27 -16.80
C VAL A 165 -7.98 9.53 -18.09
N PHE A 166 -8.13 8.21 -17.97
CA PHE A 166 -8.49 7.32 -19.07
C PHE A 166 -10.01 7.21 -19.20
N PHE A 167 -10.49 7.32 -20.42
CA PHE A 167 -11.87 7.00 -20.78
C PHE A 167 -11.92 6.42 -22.20
N TYR A 168 -12.48 5.23 -22.35
CA TYR A 168 -12.72 4.60 -23.63
C TYR A 168 -14.23 4.45 -23.85
N ASP A 169 -14.72 5.05 -24.95
CA ASP A 169 -16.09 4.93 -25.42
C ASP A 169 -16.15 3.79 -26.43
N GLU A 170 -16.74 2.66 -26.05
CA GLU A 170 -16.83 1.47 -26.89
C GLU A 170 -17.72 1.68 -28.11
N GLU A 171 -18.80 2.48 -27.99
CA GLU A 171 -19.74 2.74 -29.10
C GLU A 171 -19.09 3.60 -30.19
N LYS A 172 -18.22 4.55 -29.79
CA LYS A 172 -17.53 5.44 -30.72
C LYS A 172 -16.13 4.96 -31.07
N GLU A 173 -15.68 3.86 -30.48
CA GLU A 173 -14.31 3.38 -30.58
C GLU A 173 -13.26 4.51 -30.36
N LEU A 174 -13.52 5.35 -29.35
CA LEU A 174 -12.75 6.56 -29.07
C LEU A 174 -12.11 6.52 -27.70
N LEU A 175 -10.78 6.60 -27.67
CA LEU A 175 -10.03 6.83 -26.44
C LEU A 175 -9.92 8.33 -26.18
N THR A 176 -10.22 8.71 -24.94
CA THR A 176 -10.04 10.05 -24.41
C THR A 176 -9.07 10.03 -23.24
N LEU A 177 -8.01 10.83 -23.33
CA LEU A 177 -7.04 11.05 -22.26
C LEU A 177 -7.17 12.50 -21.78
N LYS A 178 -7.78 12.69 -20.61
CA LYS A 178 -8.22 14.00 -20.14
C LYS A 178 -7.43 14.47 -18.92
N PRO A 179 -6.99 15.76 -18.88
CA PRO A 179 -6.44 16.36 -17.66
C PRO A 179 -7.53 16.55 -16.60
N ILE A 180 -7.16 16.52 -15.30
CA ILE A 180 -8.06 16.89 -14.21
C ILE A 180 -8.15 18.41 -14.08
N ASN A 181 -7.02 19.12 -14.28
CA ASN A 181 -6.99 20.57 -14.23
C ASN A 181 -7.82 21.17 -15.38
N PRO A 182 -8.85 21.99 -15.07
CA PRO A 182 -9.75 22.54 -16.07
C PRO A 182 -9.15 23.73 -16.85
N SER A 183 -7.89 24.14 -16.56
CA SER A 183 -7.25 25.23 -17.29
C SER A 183 -7.23 24.94 -18.79
N PRO A 184 -7.52 25.94 -19.65
CA PRO A 184 -7.46 25.80 -21.10
C PRO A 184 -6.05 25.52 -21.63
N ASP A 185 -5.02 25.69 -20.80
CA ASP A 185 -3.64 25.38 -21.15
C ASP A 185 -3.40 23.87 -21.29
N PHE A 186 -4.28 23.04 -20.71
CA PHE A 186 -4.16 21.58 -20.71
C PHE A 186 -5.18 20.95 -21.65
N GLN A 187 -4.69 20.38 -22.74
CA GLN A 187 -5.54 19.79 -23.76
C GLN A 187 -5.92 18.34 -23.46
N THR A 188 -7.15 17.99 -23.84
CA THR A 188 -7.62 16.61 -23.91
C THR A 188 -7.13 15.99 -25.20
N LYS A 189 -6.59 14.78 -25.14
CA LYS A 189 -6.21 13.99 -26.30
C LYS A 189 -7.35 13.04 -26.66
N TYR A 190 -7.74 13.04 -27.92
CA TYR A 190 -8.72 12.14 -28.50
C TYR A 190 -8.02 11.25 -29.51
N LEU A 191 -8.17 9.95 -29.41
CA LEU A 191 -7.55 8.94 -30.28
C LEU A 191 -8.61 7.94 -30.70
N PRO A 192 -9.16 8.08 -31.91
CA PRO A 192 -9.99 7.06 -32.53
C PRO A 192 -9.20 5.75 -32.70
N LYS A 193 -9.86 4.62 -32.62
CA LYS A 193 -9.21 3.30 -32.75
C LYS A 193 -8.62 3.06 -34.14
N ASP A 194 -9.21 3.69 -35.15
CA ASP A 194 -8.73 3.67 -36.54
C ASP A 194 -7.64 4.71 -36.85
N ASP A 195 -7.22 5.52 -35.87
CA ASP A 195 -6.10 6.42 -36.00
C ASP A 195 -4.80 5.63 -36.27
N GLU A 196 -4.01 6.06 -37.25
CA GLU A 196 -2.74 5.40 -37.62
C GLU A 196 -1.75 5.28 -36.44
N ASN A 197 -1.85 6.21 -35.46
CA ASN A 197 -0.98 6.27 -34.31
C ASN A 197 -1.51 5.46 -33.10
N PHE A 198 -2.70 4.90 -33.20
CA PHE A 198 -3.29 4.13 -32.09
C PHE A 198 -2.43 2.92 -31.72
N GLY A 199 -1.75 2.31 -32.70
CA GLY A 199 -0.84 1.18 -32.49
C GLY A 199 0.44 1.52 -31.72
N ASP A 200 0.87 2.79 -31.75
CA ASP A 200 2.06 3.29 -31.06
C ASP A 200 1.76 3.77 -29.64
N LEU A 201 0.48 3.88 -29.30
CA LEU A 201 0.03 4.28 -27.97
C LEU A 201 0.26 3.14 -26.96
N ARG A 202 0.89 3.47 -25.86
CA ARG A 202 0.98 2.62 -24.66
C ARG A 202 0.28 3.32 -23.51
N VAL A 203 -0.53 2.58 -22.79
CA VAL A 203 -1.28 3.06 -21.62
C VAL A 203 -1.04 2.12 -20.45
N VAL A 204 -0.62 2.66 -19.34
CA VAL A 204 -0.30 1.90 -18.12
C VAL A 204 -1.03 2.52 -16.94
N LYS A 205 -1.67 1.70 -16.13
CA LYS A 205 -2.42 2.17 -14.96
C LYS A 205 -1.50 2.73 -13.88
N ALA A 206 -1.82 3.91 -13.37
CA ALA A 206 -1.24 4.46 -12.15
C ALA A 206 -1.93 3.81 -10.93
N ILE A 207 -1.13 3.21 -10.04
CA ILE A 207 -1.65 2.46 -8.88
C ILE A 207 -1.36 3.14 -7.54
N GLN A 208 -0.38 4.06 -7.50
CA GLN A 208 -0.02 4.78 -6.28
C GLN A 208 0.59 6.14 -6.61
N ILE A 209 0.29 7.14 -5.77
CA ILE A 209 0.88 8.49 -5.84
C ILE A 209 1.66 8.72 -4.55
N ILE A 210 2.94 9.05 -4.68
CA ILE A 210 3.81 9.41 -3.58
C ILE A 210 4.04 10.92 -3.63
N LYS A 211 3.41 11.64 -2.71
CA LYS A 211 3.40 13.10 -2.65
C LYS A 211 4.76 13.70 -2.27
N ASN A 212 5.20 14.68 -3.02
CA ASN A 212 6.38 15.48 -2.69
C ASN A 212 5.98 16.74 -1.90
N ILE A 213 5.92 16.60 -0.57
CA ILE A 213 5.44 17.68 0.31
C ILE A 213 6.36 18.93 0.29
N ASN A 214 7.62 18.80 -0.08
CA ASN A 214 8.59 19.88 0.03
C ASN A 214 8.46 20.95 -1.06
N ASN A 215 7.96 20.63 -2.23
CA ASN A 215 7.92 21.53 -3.38
C ASN A 215 6.76 22.55 -3.35
N ASN A 216 5.79 22.40 -2.46
CA ASN A 216 4.53 23.14 -2.49
C ASN A 216 4.39 24.24 -1.42
N ARG A 217 5.49 24.69 -0.77
CA ARG A 217 5.43 25.73 0.27
C ARG A 217 4.82 27.05 -0.23
N LYS A 218 5.31 27.57 -1.35
CA LYS A 218 4.83 28.84 -1.94
C LYS A 218 3.37 28.76 -2.35
N ARG A 219 2.96 27.61 -2.92
CA ARG A 219 1.58 27.36 -3.34
C ARG A 219 0.63 27.30 -2.15
N ARG A 220 1.02 26.61 -1.05
CA ARG A 220 0.23 26.57 0.17
C ARG A 220 0.01 27.98 0.75
N LEU A 221 1.02 28.82 0.75
CA LEU A 221 0.91 30.22 1.21
C LEU A 221 -0.13 31.00 0.36
N LYS A 222 -0.12 30.80 -0.96
CA LYS A 222 -1.13 31.42 -1.86
C LYS A 222 -2.55 30.91 -1.57
N ILE A 223 -2.72 29.58 -1.40
CA ILE A 223 -4.05 28.98 -1.12
C ILE A 223 -4.64 29.52 0.17
N VAL A 224 -3.83 29.73 1.21
CA VAL A 224 -4.29 30.26 2.51
C VAL A 224 -4.24 31.78 2.61
N GLY A 225 -3.94 32.49 1.51
CA GLY A 225 -3.93 33.95 1.43
C GLY A 225 -2.78 34.62 2.20
N LEU A 226 -1.64 33.93 2.38
CA LEU A 226 -0.45 34.43 3.09
C LEU A 226 0.72 34.81 2.15
N ALA A 227 0.53 34.72 0.84
CA ALA A 227 1.50 35.14 -0.19
C ALA A 227 0.77 35.61 -1.46
#